data_b6fda51ababa506996bdfafd5fa2f6c9
#
_entry.id   b6fda51ababa506996bdfafd5fa2f6c9
#
_cell.length_a   1.000
_cell.length_b   1.000
_cell.length_c   1.000
_cell.angle_alpha   90.00
_cell.angle_beta   90.00
_cell.angle_gamma   90.00
#
_symmetry.space_group_name_H-M   'P 1'
#
loop_
_entity.id
_entity.type
_entity.pdbx_description
1 polymer ?
#
loop_
_entity_poly.entity_id
_entity_poly.type
_entity_poly.pdbx_seq_one_letter_code
_entity_poly.pdbx_strand_id
1 'polypeptide(L)'
;MMRLMASIFLFLSAIAVAEAGNLADVKARGKMLCGVNPGLQGFAHRSADGQWAGFDVDFCRAVAAAVLGDGSAVEFVPLNAQERFEKLRSGAIDVLARNTTWTMERETRQQLRFAGISYHDGQGFIVKKMLGVTSALQLSGASICFLSGTTTQANVEDFFREKEMTFAPVMFERLDDLVKAFDEGKCDTYTADMSQLYAVRLRLANPDDSAVLPDVISKEPLGPAVRQGDEQWFNIVRWTLFALINAEEIGVTAASVDSEKAESRLPGHRRLLGLEGSFGSDLGLDADWAVRAIKAAGNYAEMFERNLGKTTPLAIERGINALWNAGGLLYAPPVR
;
A
#
# COMPACT_ATOMS: atom_id res chain seq x y z
N MET A 1 -30.64 -25.68 -68.67
CA MET A 1 -30.86 -26.05 -67.25
C MET A 1 -29.68 -25.52 -66.47
N MET A 2 -29.79 -24.36 -65.86
CA MET A 2 -28.71 -23.66 -65.13
C MET A 2 -29.08 -23.72 -63.64
N ARG A 3 -28.29 -24.45 -62.83
CA ARG A 3 -28.50 -24.58 -61.38
C ARG A 3 -27.78 -23.43 -60.68
N LEU A 4 -28.57 -22.53 -60.11
CA LEU A 4 -28.10 -21.48 -59.22
C LEU A 4 -27.77 -22.14 -57.84
N MET A 5 -26.50 -22.18 -57.44
CA MET A 5 -26.11 -22.46 -56.07
C MET A 5 -26.10 -21.16 -55.25
N ALA A 6 -27.01 -21.05 -54.32
CA ALA A 6 -27.03 -19.97 -53.34
C ALA A 6 -26.16 -20.37 -52.17
N SER A 7 -25.01 -19.70 -52.02
CA SER A 7 -24.13 -19.82 -50.84
C SER A 7 -24.66 -18.97 -49.72
N ILE A 8 -25.14 -19.59 -48.65
CA ILE A 8 -25.55 -18.93 -47.42
C ILE A 8 -24.28 -18.67 -46.58
N PHE A 9 -23.86 -17.42 -46.48
CA PHE A 9 -22.83 -17.00 -45.54
C PHE A 9 -23.44 -16.82 -44.15
N LEU A 10 -23.14 -17.75 -43.23
CA LEU A 10 -23.49 -17.62 -41.81
C LEU A 10 -22.48 -16.63 -41.16
N PHE A 11 -22.91 -15.42 -40.89
CA PHE A 11 -22.15 -14.48 -40.03
C PHE A 11 -22.30 -14.94 -38.57
N LEU A 12 -21.26 -15.61 -38.03
CA LEU A 12 -21.11 -15.78 -36.59
C LEU A 12 -20.70 -14.42 -35.98
N SER A 13 -21.68 -13.68 -35.45
CA SER A 13 -21.40 -12.56 -34.58
C SER A 13 -20.78 -13.09 -33.29
N ALA A 14 -19.47 -12.95 -33.12
CA ALA A 14 -18.82 -13.14 -31.83
C ALA A 14 -19.34 -12.06 -30.88
N ILE A 15 -20.25 -12.43 -29.99
CA ILE A 15 -20.62 -11.59 -28.85
C ILE A 15 -19.40 -11.57 -27.94
N ALA A 16 -18.61 -10.49 -28.00
CA ALA A 16 -17.62 -10.21 -26.98
C ALA A 16 -18.40 -10.00 -25.67
N VAL A 17 -18.39 -10.98 -24.80
CA VAL A 17 -18.81 -10.80 -23.41
C VAL A 17 -17.79 -9.82 -22.84
N ALA A 18 -18.20 -8.57 -22.64
CA ALA A 18 -17.41 -7.62 -21.86
C ALA A 18 -17.27 -8.24 -20.47
N GLU A 19 -16.07 -8.64 -20.10
CA GLU A 19 -15.79 -9.04 -18.72
C GLU A 19 -16.20 -7.87 -17.82
N ALA A 20 -17.12 -8.15 -16.88
CA ALA A 20 -17.53 -7.15 -15.91
C ALA A 20 -16.27 -6.68 -15.15
N GLY A 21 -15.98 -5.36 -15.17
CA GLY A 21 -14.82 -4.81 -14.50
C GLY A 21 -14.96 -4.89 -12.99
N ASN A 22 -13.85 -4.79 -12.26
CA ASN A 22 -13.82 -4.87 -10.79
C ASN A 22 -14.86 -3.93 -10.12
N LEU A 23 -15.11 -2.75 -10.68
CA LEU A 23 -16.13 -1.83 -10.14
C LEU A 23 -17.52 -2.47 -10.09
N ALA A 24 -17.94 -3.15 -11.17
CA ALA A 24 -19.24 -3.81 -11.24
C ALA A 24 -19.31 -4.99 -10.24
N ASP A 25 -18.25 -5.78 -10.14
CA ASP A 25 -18.17 -6.91 -9.22
C ASP A 25 -18.22 -6.48 -7.76
N VAL A 26 -17.47 -5.42 -7.41
CA VAL A 26 -17.46 -4.83 -6.05
C VAL A 26 -18.84 -4.28 -5.69
N LYS A 27 -19.47 -3.55 -6.61
CA LYS A 27 -20.84 -3.03 -6.41
C LYS A 27 -21.89 -4.16 -6.26
N ALA A 28 -21.81 -5.20 -7.11
CA ALA A 28 -22.74 -6.34 -7.05
C ALA A 28 -22.55 -7.16 -5.76
N ARG A 29 -21.32 -7.32 -5.28
CA ARG A 29 -21.00 -8.02 -4.04
C ARG A 29 -21.33 -7.18 -2.79
N GLY A 30 -21.42 -5.86 -2.93
CA GLY A 30 -21.66 -4.93 -1.82
C GLY A 30 -20.47 -4.79 -0.85
N LYS A 31 -19.32 -5.30 -1.18
CA LYS A 31 -18.07 -5.17 -0.40
C LYS A 31 -16.84 -5.28 -1.28
N MET A 32 -15.75 -4.64 -0.87
CA MET A 32 -14.43 -4.71 -1.50
C MET A 32 -13.54 -5.73 -0.77
N LEU A 33 -12.78 -6.54 -1.51
CA LEU A 33 -11.79 -7.47 -0.96
C LEU A 33 -10.41 -6.82 -1.01
N CYS A 34 -9.84 -6.52 0.16
CA CYS A 34 -8.53 -5.88 0.27
C CYS A 34 -7.49 -6.82 0.86
N GLY A 35 -6.44 -7.13 0.07
CA GLY A 35 -5.28 -7.89 0.53
C GLY A 35 -4.37 -7.03 1.39
N VAL A 36 -4.13 -7.47 2.64
CA VAL A 36 -3.35 -6.73 3.64
C VAL A 36 -2.27 -7.59 4.28
N ASN A 37 -1.33 -6.95 4.97
CA ASN A 37 -0.34 -7.66 5.77
C ASN A 37 -1.05 -8.38 6.95
N PRO A 38 -0.69 -9.63 7.29
CA PRO A 38 -1.36 -10.38 8.37
C PRO A 38 -1.10 -9.82 9.78
N GLY A 39 -0.06 -8.98 9.99
CA GLY A 39 0.24 -8.49 11.32
C GLY A 39 1.43 -7.52 11.38
N LEU A 40 1.42 -6.45 10.58
CA LEU A 40 2.41 -5.38 10.63
C LEU A 40 1.83 -4.15 11.33
N GLN A 41 2.30 -3.89 12.55
CA GLN A 41 1.90 -2.73 13.36
C GLN A 41 2.06 -1.43 12.54
N GLY A 42 1.07 -0.57 12.60
CA GLY A 42 1.03 0.69 11.86
C GLY A 42 0.53 0.58 10.42
N PHE A 43 0.72 -0.53 9.71
CA PHE A 43 0.23 -0.71 8.33
C PHE A 43 -1.04 -1.54 8.26
N ALA A 44 -1.00 -2.78 8.75
CA ALA A 44 -2.19 -3.63 8.88
C ALA A 44 -1.99 -4.62 10.02
N HIS A 45 -2.82 -4.52 11.03
CA HIS A 45 -2.79 -5.43 12.18
C HIS A 45 -4.19 -5.52 12.80
N ARG A 46 -4.41 -6.52 13.63
CA ARG A 46 -5.59 -6.57 14.47
C ARG A 46 -5.33 -5.86 15.79
N SER A 47 -6.20 -4.94 16.15
CA SER A 47 -6.22 -4.29 17.46
C SER A 47 -6.67 -5.27 18.55
N ALA A 48 -6.60 -4.86 19.81
CA ALA A 48 -6.94 -5.70 20.96
C ALA A 48 -8.40 -6.20 20.95
N ASP A 49 -9.31 -5.44 20.34
CA ASP A 49 -10.71 -5.79 20.12
C ASP A 49 -10.95 -6.63 18.85
N GLY A 50 -9.89 -7.06 18.19
CA GLY A 50 -9.92 -7.89 16.98
C GLY A 50 -10.24 -7.15 15.69
N GLN A 51 -10.39 -5.82 15.71
CA GLN A 51 -10.64 -5.02 14.54
C GLN A 51 -9.35 -4.77 13.75
N TRP A 52 -9.48 -4.66 12.44
CA TRP A 52 -8.35 -4.25 11.60
C TRP A 52 -8.04 -2.76 11.77
N ALA A 53 -6.75 -2.43 11.90
CA ALA A 53 -6.24 -1.07 12.01
C ALA A 53 -4.92 -0.94 11.26
N GLY A 54 -4.59 0.28 10.83
CA GLY A 54 -3.34 0.59 10.17
C GLY A 54 -3.51 1.46 8.92
N PHE A 55 -2.41 1.96 8.40
CA PHE A 55 -2.35 2.89 7.28
C PHE A 55 -2.92 2.27 5.98
N ASP A 56 -2.53 1.04 5.66
CA ASP A 56 -3.05 0.29 4.50
C ASP A 56 -4.54 -0.07 4.69
N VAL A 57 -4.95 -0.35 5.92
CA VAL A 57 -6.36 -0.63 6.29
C VAL A 57 -7.23 0.61 6.07
N ASP A 58 -6.77 1.78 6.51
CA ASP A 58 -7.49 3.04 6.33
C ASP A 58 -7.60 3.41 4.84
N PHE A 59 -6.54 3.18 4.06
CA PHE A 59 -6.61 3.35 2.61
C PHE A 59 -7.69 2.46 1.96
N CYS A 60 -7.78 1.19 2.35
CA CYS A 60 -8.84 0.30 1.84
C CYS A 60 -10.23 0.77 2.25
N ARG A 61 -10.40 1.30 3.46
CA ARG A 61 -11.66 1.93 3.90
C ARG A 61 -12.01 3.15 3.05
N ALA A 62 -11.01 3.97 2.70
CA ALA A 62 -11.23 5.12 1.82
C ALA A 62 -11.73 4.69 0.44
N VAL A 63 -11.12 3.66 -0.17
CA VAL A 63 -11.58 3.13 -1.47
C VAL A 63 -12.98 2.54 -1.37
N ALA A 64 -13.27 1.75 -0.33
CA ALA A 64 -14.61 1.19 -0.11
C ALA A 64 -15.66 2.29 0.06
N ALA A 65 -15.37 3.33 0.83
CA ALA A 65 -16.26 4.49 1.01
C ALA A 65 -16.48 5.26 -0.30
N ALA A 66 -15.43 5.46 -1.09
CA ALA A 66 -15.56 6.11 -2.41
C ALA A 66 -16.50 5.36 -3.36
N VAL A 67 -16.41 4.01 -3.37
CA VAL A 67 -17.12 3.14 -4.31
C VAL A 67 -18.52 2.76 -3.82
N LEU A 68 -18.65 2.41 -2.53
CA LEU A 68 -19.86 1.82 -1.94
C LEU A 68 -20.60 2.78 -0.99
N GLY A 69 -20.01 3.94 -0.69
CA GLY A 69 -20.57 4.89 0.28
C GLY A 69 -20.33 4.53 1.74
N ASP A 70 -19.69 3.41 2.02
CA ASP A 70 -19.44 2.89 3.36
C ASP A 70 -18.00 2.36 3.48
N GLY A 71 -17.20 2.97 4.35
CA GLY A 71 -15.82 2.54 4.64
C GLY A 71 -15.74 1.20 5.40
N SER A 72 -16.85 0.72 5.98
CA SER A 72 -16.91 -0.59 6.60
C SER A 72 -17.22 -1.72 5.59
N ALA A 73 -17.66 -1.38 4.37
CA ALA A 73 -17.93 -2.33 3.30
C ALA A 73 -16.66 -2.90 2.65
N VAL A 74 -15.71 -3.35 3.48
CA VAL A 74 -14.45 -3.95 3.07
C VAL A 74 -14.19 -5.22 3.88
N GLU A 75 -13.74 -6.27 3.17
CA GLU A 75 -13.24 -7.49 3.77
C GLU A 75 -11.71 -7.51 3.64
N PHE A 76 -11.02 -7.58 4.76
CA PHE A 76 -9.57 -7.65 4.80
C PHE A 76 -9.10 -9.10 4.70
N VAL A 77 -8.31 -9.38 3.65
CA VAL A 77 -7.74 -10.70 3.37
C VAL A 77 -6.25 -10.68 3.76
N PRO A 78 -5.86 -11.30 4.88
CA PRO A 78 -4.47 -11.36 5.29
C PRO A 78 -3.67 -12.25 4.35
N LEU A 79 -2.56 -11.72 3.79
CA LEU A 79 -1.73 -12.40 2.81
C LEU A 79 -0.25 -12.34 3.21
N ASN A 80 0.45 -13.46 3.06
CA ASN A 80 1.91 -13.47 3.19
C ASN A 80 2.61 -12.86 1.95
N ALA A 81 3.95 -12.82 1.96
CA ALA A 81 4.71 -12.19 0.89
C ALA A 81 4.68 -12.98 -0.42
N GLN A 82 4.56 -14.31 -0.36
CA GLN A 82 4.62 -15.19 -1.52
C GLN A 82 3.30 -15.25 -2.29
N GLU A 83 2.16 -15.32 -1.58
CA GLU A 83 0.84 -15.53 -2.19
C GLU A 83 0.15 -14.26 -2.70
N ARG A 84 0.54 -13.07 -2.19
CA ARG A 84 -0.17 -11.81 -2.43
C ARG A 84 -0.37 -11.46 -3.91
N PHE A 85 0.64 -11.73 -4.75
CA PHE A 85 0.58 -11.38 -6.18
C PHE A 85 -0.32 -12.32 -6.97
N GLU A 86 -0.30 -13.61 -6.63
CA GLU A 86 -1.20 -14.58 -7.23
C GLU A 86 -2.65 -14.29 -6.86
N LYS A 87 -2.93 -13.96 -5.58
CA LYS A 87 -4.26 -13.59 -5.11
C LYS A 87 -4.82 -12.35 -5.82
N LEU A 88 -3.95 -11.36 -6.14
CA LEU A 88 -4.37 -10.20 -6.91
C LEU A 88 -4.65 -10.57 -8.38
N ARG A 89 -3.76 -11.33 -9.02
CA ARG A 89 -3.92 -11.75 -10.43
C ARG A 89 -5.16 -12.63 -10.65
N SER A 90 -5.42 -13.55 -9.74
CA SER A 90 -6.59 -14.44 -9.83
C SER A 90 -7.93 -13.74 -9.54
N GLY A 91 -7.90 -12.49 -9.07
CA GLY A 91 -9.13 -11.76 -8.66
C GLY A 91 -9.67 -12.20 -7.31
N ALA A 92 -8.91 -12.94 -6.51
CA ALA A 92 -9.28 -13.29 -5.14
C ALA A 92 -9.28 -12.07 -4.20
N ILE A 93 -8.66 -10.97 -4.61
CA ILE A 93 -8.74 -9.65 -4.02
C ILE A 93 -8.87 -8.58 -5.10
N ASP A 94 -9.50 -7.46 -4.76
CA ASP A 94 -9.71 -6.33 -5.67
C ASP A 94 -8.56 -5.32 -5.63
N VAL A 95 -7.97 -5.14 -4.43
CA VAL A 95 -6.84 -4.23 -4.15
C VAL A 95 -5.84 -4.95 -3.25
N LEU A 96 -4.56 -4.78 -3.54
CA LEU A 96 -3.47 -5.16 -2.65
C LEU A 96 -2.89 -3.91 -1.99
N ALA A 97 -3.22 -3.65 -0.73
CA ALA A 97 -2.61 -2.62 0.13
C ALA A 97 -1.85 -3.34 1.25
N ARG A 98 -0.57 -3.61 1.00
CA ARG A 98 0.24 -4.50 1.85
C ARG A 98 1.71 -4.12 1.80
N ASN A 99 2.03 -2.89 2.19
CA ASN A 99 3.42 -2.39 2.20
C ASN A 99 4.23 -2.99 1.03
N THR A 100 3.73 -2.83 -0.20
CA THR A 100 4.30 -3.49 -1.39
C THR A 100 5.11 -2.50 -2.21
N THR A 101 6.41 -2.76 -2.34
CA THR A 101 7.34 -1.94 -3.11
C THR A 101 6.98 -1.98 -4.60
N TRP A 102 6.87 -0.83 -5.23
CA TRP A 102 6.73 -0.70 -6.68
C TRP A 102 8.09 -0.94 -7.34
N THR A 103 8.20 -2.02 -8.10
CA THR A 103 9.37 -2.33 -8.93
C THR A 103 8.96 -2.65 -10.36
N MET A 104 9.90 -2.44 -11.30
CA MET A 104 9.69 -2.78 -12.71
C MET A 104 9.28 -4.27 -12.88
N GLU A 105 9.93 -5.17 -12.17
CA GLU A 105 9.62 -6.60 -12.23
C GLU A 105 8.17 -6.90 -11.80
N ARG A 106 7.72 -6.30 -10.69
CA ARG A 106 6.35 -6.48 -10.19
C ARG A 106 5.31 -5.94 -11.16
N GLU A 107 5.60 -4.82 -11.82
CA GLU A 107 4.69 -4.25 -12.80
C GLU A 107 4.68 -5.04 -14.12
N THR A 108 5.84 -5.41 -14.63
CA THR A 108 5.95 -6.05 -15.96
C THR A 108 5.76 -7.58 -15.90
N ARG A 109 6.53 -8.27 -15.05
CA ARG A 109 6.51 -9.74 -14.97
C ARG A 109 5.36 -10.26 -14.10
N GLN A 110 5.08 -9.59 -12.96
CA GLN A 110 4.00 -9.99 -12.07
C GLN A 110 2.64 -9.40 -12.47
N GLN A 111 2.59 -8.58 -13.53
CA GLN A 111 1.37 -7.98 -14.07
C GLN A 111 0.55 -7.18 -13.05
N LEU A 112 1.24 -6.51 -12.13
CA LEU A 112 0.61 -5.59 -11.18
C LEU A 112 0.53 -4.19 -11.79
N ARG A 113 -0.44 -3.39 -11.34
CA ARG A 113 -0.54 -1.97 -11.65
C ARG A 113 -0.56 -1.17 -10.36
N PHE A 114 0.52 -0.43 -10.09
CA PHE A 114 0.61 0.38 -8.88
C PHE A 114 -0.17 1.69 -9.05
N ALA A 115 -1.07 1.96 -8.13
CA ALA A 115 -1.94 3.14 -8.18
C ALA A 115 -1.26 4.44 -7.74
N GLY A 116 -0.05 4.34 -7.20
CA GLY A 116 0.77 5.45 -6.74
C GLY A 116 1.67 5.01 -5.60
N ILE A 117 2.49 5.93 -5.09
CA ILE A 117 3.29 5.70 -3.89
C ILE A 117 2.50 6.24 -2.70
N SER A 118 2.11 5.35 -1.79
CA SER A 118 1.43 5.73 -0.54
C SER A 118 2.41 5.94 0.61
N TYR A 119 3.63 5.38 0.54
CA TYR A 119 4.67 5.55 1.55
C TYR A 119 6.05 5.39 0.91
N HIS A 120 6.91 6.39 1.10
CA HIS A 120 8.32 6.32 0.70
C HIS A 120 9.12 5.71 1.84
N ASP A 121 9.71 4.55 1.60
CA ASP A 121 10.52 3.81 2.55
C ASP A 121 11.92 3.52 1.97
N GLY A 122 12.72 2.84 2.75
CA GLY A 122 14.00 2.28 2.38
C GLY A 122 14.30 1.06 3.23
N GLN A 123 15.20 0.19 2.78
CA GLN A 123 15.63 -0.96 3.53
C GLN A 123 16.77 -0.61 4.48
N GLY A 124 16.71 -1.14 5.71
CA GLY A 124 17.74 -0.99 6.73
C GLY A 124 17.97 -2.26 7.53
N PHE A 125 18.54 -2.11 8.71
CA PHE A 125 18.91 -3.22 9.59
C PHE A 125 18.52 -2.94 11.04
N ILE A 126 18.08 -3.97 11.76
CA ILE A 126 17.95 -3.95 13.22
C ILE A 126 18.95 -4.95 13.82
N VAL A 127 19.68 -4.52 14.84
CA VAL A 127 20.72 -5.30 15.53
C VAL A 127 20.46 -5.32 17.03
N LYS A 128 20.99 -6.33 17.72
CA LYS A 128 21.09 -6.29 19.18
C LYS A 128 22.20 -5.32 19.60
N LYS A 129 21.90 -4.38 20.51
CA LYS A 129 22.85 -3.33 20.95
C LYS A 129 24.14 -3.91 21.55
N MET A 130 24.08 -5.11 22.14
CA MET A 130 25.25 -5.81 22.68
C MET A 130 26.34 -6.12 21.65
N LEU A 131 25.97 -6.12 20.33
CA LEU A 131 26.98 -6.33 19.27
C LEU A 131 27.87 -5.10 19.05
N GLY A 132 27.50 -3.92 19.58
CA GLY A 132 28.26 -2.68 19.43
C GLY A 132 28.27 -2.12 17.99
N VAL A 133 27.41 -2.63 17.11
CA VAL A 133 27.30 -2.21 15.70
C VAL A 133 26.48 -0.93 15.61
N THR A 134 26.99 0.08 14.88
CA THR A 134 26.34 1.38 14.68
C THR A 134 26.11 1.75 13.21
N SER A 135 26.65 0.93 12.27
CA SER A 135 26.48 1.10 10.83
C SER A 135 26.40 -0.25 10.12
N ALA A 136 25.63 -0.31 9.03
CA ALA A 136 25.53 -1.49 8.16
C ALA A 136 26.89 -1.91 7.58
N LEU A 137 27.86 -0.99 7.46
CA LEU A 137 29.22 -1.28 7.00
C LEU A 137 30.02 -2.17 7.97
N GLN A 138 29.55 -2.35 9.18
CA GLN A 138 30.17 -3.20 10.20
C GLN A 138 29.61 -4.63 10.23
N LEU A 139 28.67 -4.96 9.32
CA LEU A 139 27.96 -6.23 9.28
C LEU A 139 28.64 -7.30 8.41
N SER A 140 29.91 -7.09 7.97
CA SER A 140 30.61 -8.11 7.18
C SER A 140 30.79 -9.41 7.97
N GLY A 141 30.39 -10.53 7.36
CA GLY A 141 30.40 -11.86 7.98
C GLY A 141 29.18 -12.19 8.86
N ALA A 142 28.28 -11.25 9.08
CA ALA A 142 27.11 -11.44 9.93
C ALA A 142 26.08 -12.43 9.31
N SER A 143 25.37 -13.13 10.17
CA SER A 143 24.15 -13.87 9.79
C SER A 143 22.96 -12.92 9.73
N ILE A 144 22.28 -12.87 8.57
CA ILE A 144 21.22 -11.89 8.29
C ILE A 144 19.89 -12.60 8.04
N CYS A 145 18.91 -12.33 8.91
CA CYS A 145 17.54 -12.77 8.74
C CYS A 145 16.78 -11.87 7.76
N PHE A 146 15.96 -12.45 6.89
CA PHE A 146 15.01 -11.73 6.04
C PHE A 146 13.87 -12.61 5.54
N LEU A 147 12.79 -11.98 5.05
CA LEU A 147 11.64 -12.69 4.48
C LEU A 147 11.85 -12.99 3.00
N SER A 148 11.58 -14.22 2.58
CA SER A 148 11.50 -14.62 1.18
C SER A 148 10.29 -13.97 0.48
N GLY A 149 10.37 -13.81 -0.85
CA GLY A 149 9.29 -13.20 -1.65
C GLY A 149 9.17 -11.68 -1.51
N THR A 150 10.22 -11.04 -1.00
CA THR A 150 10.35 -9.58 -0.86
C THR A 150 11.47 -9.03 -1.74
N THR A 151 11.64 -7.71 -1.82
CA THR A 151 12.79 -7.04 -2.44
C THR A 151 14.07 -7.18 -1.60
N THR A 152 13.89 -7.52 -0.34
CA THR A 152 14.93 -7.46 0.71
C THR A 152 16.17 -8.29 0.37
N GLN A 153 15.97 -9.51 -0.19
CA GLN A 153 17.09 -10.37 -0.55
C GLN A 153 17.99 -9.73 -1.60
N ALA A 154 17.41 -9.29 -2.71
CA ALA A 154 18.18 -8.69 -3.80
C ALA A 154 18.94 -7.43 -3.33
N ASN A 155 18.29 -6.58 -2.54
CA ASN A 155 18.90 -5.37 -2.03
C ASN A 155 20.08 -5.64 -1.08
N VAL A 156 19.96 -6.60 -0.17
CA VAL A 156 21.05 -6.95 0.73
C VAL A 156 22.23 -7.59 -0.02
N GLU A 157 21.95 -8.47 -0.98
CA GLU A 157 22.97 -9.07 -1.84
C GLU A 157 23.74 -8.01 -2.65
N ASP A 158 23.01 -7.04 -3.25
CA ASP A 158 23.62 -5.93 -4.00
C ASP A 158 24.46 -5.04 -3.10
N PHE A 159 23.94 -4.62 -1.94
CA PHE A 159 24.66 -3.76 -1.00
C PHE A 159 25.96 -4.41 -0.52
N PHE A 160 25.91 -5.69 -0.10
CA PHE A 160 27.10 -6.39 0.40
C PHE A 160 28.13 -6.61 -0.70
N ARG A 161 27.68 -6.92 -1.93
CA ARG A 161 28.57 -7.05 -3.10
C ARG A 161 29.24 -5.72 -3.46
N GLU A 162 28.50 -4.61 -3.48
CA GLU A 162 29.05 -3.28 -3.77
C GLU A 162 30.09 -2.82 -2.72
N LYS A 163 29.92 -3.25 -1.48
CA LYS A 163 30.84 -2.92 -0.38
C LYS A 163 31.93 -3.96 -0.15
N GLU A 164 32.02 -4.96 -1.04
CA GLU A 164 32.99 -6.08 -0.93
C GLU A 164 32.88 -6.80 0.43
N MET A 165 31.66 -6.89 0.96
CA MET A 165 31.32 -7.55 2.22
C MET A 165 30.71 -8.92 1.97
N THR A 166 30.76 -9.80 2.98
CA THR A 166 30.11 -11.12 2.97
C THR A 166 29.03 -11.19 4.06
N PHE A 167 28.05 -12.06 3.88
CA PHE A 167 27.06 -12.38 4.93
C PHE A 167 26.56 -13.83 4.79
N ALA A 168 25.95 -14.35 5.85
CA ALA A 168 25.27 -15.63 5.86
C ALA A 168 23.75 -15.42 5.83
N PRO A 169 23.05 -15.77 4.73
CA PRO A 169 21.60 -15.55 4.62
C PRO A 169 20.82 -16.56 5.47
N VAL A 170 19.83 -16.06 6.22
CA VAL A 170 18.87 -16.86 7.00
C VAL A 170 17.45 -16.46 6.58
N MET A 171 16.82 -17.27 5.73
CA MET A 171 15.53 -16.94 5.11
C MET A 171 14.34 -17.53 5.86
N PHE A 172 13.24 -16.76 5.93
CA PHE A 172 11.97 -17.17 6.52
C PHE A 172 10.82 -16.86 5.57
N GLU A 173 9.76 -17.67 5.65
CA GLU A 173 8.51 -17.43 4.90
C GLU A 173 7.50 -16.62 5.72
N ARG A 174 7.57 -16.72 7.05
CA ARG A 174 6.65 -16.07 7.97
C ARG A 174 7.37 -15.07 8.86
N LEU A 175 6.75 -13.90 9.03
CA LEU A 175 7.30 -12.84 9.88
C LEU A 175 7.42 -13.28 11.34
N ASP A 176 6.45 -14.05 11.87
CA ASP A 176 6.47 -14.51 13.25
C ASP A 176 7.65 -15.41 13.56
N ASP A 177 8.00 -16.33 12.64
CA ASP A 177 9.12 -17.24 12.77
C ASP A 177 10.46 -16.47 12.71
N LEU A 178 10.53 -15.46 11.82
CA LEU A 178 11.69 -14.59 11.70
C LEU A 178 11.90 -13.76 12.97
N VAL A 179 10.85 -13.10 13.48
CA VAL A 179 10.93 -12.28 14.70
C VAL A 179 11.41 -13.13 15.87
N LYS A 180 10.84 -14.32 16.04
CA LYS A 180 11.25 -15.27 17.07
C LYS A 180 12.72 -15.67 16.91
N ALA A 181 13.16 -16.00 15.68
CA ALA A 181 14.53 -16.40 15.40
C ALA A 181 15.55 -15.28 15.72
N PHE A 182 15.23 -14.04 15.33
CA PHE A 182 16.05 -12.87 15.65
C PHE A 182 16.08 -12.60 17.17
N ASP A 183 14.94 -12.71 17.84
CA ASP A 183 14.86 -12.51 19.29
C ASP A 183 15.67 -13.55 20.07
N GLU A 184 15.66 -14.80 19.61
CA GLU A 184 16.46 -15.92 20.14
C GLU A 184 17.96 -15.88 19.73
N GLY A 185 18.38 -14.89 18.92
CA GLY A 185 19.79 -14.74 18.49
C GLY A 185 20.23 -15.76 17.44
N LYS A 186 19.30 -16.34 16.64
CA LYS A 186 19.63 -17.25 15.53
C LYS A 186 20.23 -16.53 14.31
N CYS A 187 20.11 -15.22 14.26
CA CYS A 187 20.80 -14.34 13.33
C CYS A 187 21.25 -13.07 14.06
N ASP A 188 22.37 -12.50 13.61
CA ASP A 188 22.98 -11.30 14.20
C ASP A 188 22.17 -10.05 13.93
N THR A 189 21.55 -10.00 12.73
CA THR A 189 20.74 -8.88 12.32
C THR A 189 19.53 -9.33 11.50
N TYR A 190 18.47 -8.51 11.53
CA TYR A 190 17.33 -8.63 10.65
C TYR A 190 17.29 -7.42 9.72
N THR A 191 17.01 -7.63 8.42
CA THR A 191 16.90 -6.58 7.41
C THR A 191 15.51 -6.60 6.75
N ALA A 192 14.92 -5.42 6.62
CA ALA A 192 13.63 -5.15 5.98
C ALA A 192 13.48 -3.63 5.73
N ASP A 193 12.31 -3.22 5.22
CA ASP A 193 11.91 -1.81 5.18
C ASP A 193 12.03 -1.17 6.57
N MET A 194 12.53 0.05 6.64
CA MET A 194 12.75 0.78 7.91
C MET A 194 11.47 0.83 8.75
N SER A 195 10.34 1.13 8.14
CA SER A 195 9.05 1.16 8.82
C SER A 195 8.68 -0.21 9.43
N GLN A 196 9.00 -1.31 8.73
CA GLN A 196 8.81 -2.66 9.25
C GLN A 196 9.76 -2.98 10.40
N LEU A 197 11.01 -2.50 10.36
CA LEU A 197 11.97 -2.68 11.46
C LEU A 197 11.51 -1.99 12.75
N TYR A 198 10.95 -0.77 12.66
CA TYR A 198 10.34 -0.10 13.81
C TYR A 198 9.16 -0.91 14.37
N ALA A 199 8.29 -1.44 13.51
CA ALA A 199 7.16 -2.25 13.94
C ALA A 199 7.60 -3.58 14.59
N VAL A 200 8.60 -4.25 14.02
CA VAL A 200 9.14 -5.51 14.56
C VAL A 200 9.84 -5.28 15.90
N ARG A 201 10.57 -4.17 16.07
CA ARG A 201 11.20 -3.84 17.33
C ARG A 201 10.22 -3.85 18.50
N LEU A 202 8.99 -3.37 18.30
CA LEU A 202 7.94 -3.37 19.33
C LEU A 202 7.46 -4.79 19.71
N ARG A 203 7.76 -5.79 18.90
CA ARG A 203 7.36 -7.19 19.13
C ARG A 203 8.44 -8.04 19.81
N LEU A 204 9.66 -7.51 19.95
CA LEU A 204 10.76 -8.20 20.62
C LEU A 204 10.50 -8.28 22.13
N ALA A 205 11.02 -9.30 22.78
CA ALA A 205 10.89 -9.47 24.23
C ALA A 205 11.43 -8.26 25.01
N ASN A 206 12.55 -7.69 24.53
CA ASN A 206 13.16 -6.48 25.06
C ASN A 206 13.45 -5.49 23.92
N PRO A 207 12.49 -4.64 23.53
CA PRO A 207 12.66 -3.69 22.42
C PRO A 207 13.87 -2.76 22.59
N ASP A 208 14.20 -2.39 23.84
CA ASP A 208 15.29 -1.46 24.16
C ASP A 208 16.69 -2.09 24.01
N ASP A 209 16.80 -3.41 23.95
CA ASP A 209 18.06 -4.11 23.70
C ASP A 209 18.43 -4.15 22.20
N SER A 210 17.57 -3.64 21.35
CA SER A 210 17.79 -3.59 19.90
C SER A 210 17.78 -2.16 19.37
N ALA A 211 18.54 -1.93 18.29
CA ALA A 211 18.62 -0.65 17.60
C ALA A 211 18.42 -0.84 16.11
N VAL A 212 17.60 0.02 15.50
CA VAL A 212 17.54 0.18 14.05
C VAL A 212 18.71 1.05 13.64
N LEU A 213 19.54 0.55 12.71
CA LEU A 213 20.70 1.29 12.21
C LEU A 213 20.25 2.46 11.33
N PRO A 214 21.07 3.54 11.26
CA PRO A 214 20.70 4.73 10.47
C PRO A 214 20.86 4.53 8.95
N ASP A 215 21.57 3.47 8.54
CA ASP A 215 21.87 3.23 7.13
C ASP A 215 20.62 2.77 6.37
N VAL A 216 20.38 3.43 5.23
CA VAL A 216 19.33 3.06 4.27
C VAL A 216 20.00 2.57 3.00
N ILE A 217 19.77 1.31 2.62
CA ILE A 217 20.50 0.64 1.55
C ILE A 217 19.72 0.54 0.23
N SER A 218 18.45 0.89 0.21
CA SER A 218 17.61 0.87 -1.00
C SER A 218 16.51 1.94 -0.96
N LYS A 219 15.83 2.09 -2.10
CA LYS A 219 14.56 2.82 -2.20
C LYS A 219 13.42 1.82 -2.22
N GLU A 220 12.46 1.99 -1.30
CA GLU A 220 11.26 1.17 -1.22
C GLU A 220 10.01 2.05 -1.37
N PRO A 221 9.62 2.39 -2.62
CA PRO A 221 8.37 3.13 -2.87
C PRO A 221 7.18 2.17 -2.69
N LEU A 222 6.54 2.21 -1.52
CA LEU A 222 5.41 1.36 -1.20
C LEU A 222 4.12 1.95 -1.75
N GLY A 223 3.25 1.09 -2.29
CA GLY A 223 1.96 1.56 -2.80
C GLY A 223 0.93 0.47 -3.00
N PRO A 224 -0.35 0.87 -3.07
CA PRO A 224 -1.43 -0.04 -3.40
C PRO A 224 -1.33 -0.47 -4.87
N ALA A 225 -1.64 -1.73 -5.12
CA ALA A 225 -1.64 -2.29 -6.46
C ALA A 225 -2.99 -2.94 -6.79
N VAL A 226 -3.33 -2.91 -8.08
CA VAL A 226 -4.48 -3.58 -8.68
C VAL A 226 -4.02 -4.51 -9.80
N ARG A 227 -4.90 -5.37 -10.27
CA ARG A 227 -4.69 -6.20 -11.45
C ARG A 227 -4.60 -5.32 -12.71
N GLN A 228 -3.75 -5.67 -13.66
CA GLN A 228 -3.72 -5.01 -14.97
C GLN A 228 -4.98 -5.32 -15.78
N GLY A 229 -5.28 -4.41 -16.74
CA GLY A 229 -6.37 -4.60 -17.71
C GLY A 229 -7.71 -3.98 -17.31
N ASP A 230 -7.83 -3.38 -16.12
CA ASP A 230 -9.01 -2.63 -15.69
C ASP A 230 -8.62 -1.19 -15.37
N GLU A 231 -8.65 -0.34 -16.40
CA GLU A 231 -8.25 1.07 -16.27
C GLU A 231 -9.21 1.88 -15.40
N GLN A 232 -10.50 1.51 -15.39
CA GLN A 232 -11.48 2.20 -14.54
C GLN A 232 -11.19 1.94 -13.06
N TRP A 233 -11.02 0.68 -12.69
CA TRP A 233 -10.70 0.32 -11.31
C TRP A 233 -9.37 0.91 -10.85
N PHE A 234 -8.36 0.82 -11.71
CA PHE A 234 -7.06 1.44 -11.48
C PHE A 234 -7.18 2.95 -11.21
N ASN A 235 -7.95 3.68 -12.03
CA ASN A 235 -8.15 5.11 -11.84
C ASN A 235 -8.91 5.41 -10.54
N ILE A 236 -9.90 4.62 -10.15
CA ILE A 236 -10.61 4.77 -8.88
C ILE A 236 -9.64 4.66 -7.69
N VAL A 237 -8.83 3.59 -7.65
CA VAL A 237 -7.87 3.36 -6.55
C VAL A 237 -6.81 4.45 -6.53
N ARG A 238 -6.27 4.83 -7.69
CA ARG A 238 -5.28 5.92 -7.84
C ARG A 238 -5.83 7.26 -7.39
N TRP A 239 -6.98 7.66 -7.90
CA TRP A 239 -7.55 8.96 -7.57
C TRP A 239 -8.06 9.03 -6.14
N THR A 240 -8.41 7.90 -5.52
CA THR A 240 -8.66 7.86 -4.07
C THR A 240 -7.40 8.23 -3.29
N LEU A 241 -6.23 7.64 -3.62
CA LEU A 241 -4.97 8.02 -2.98
C LEU A 241 -4.66 9.51 -3.19
N PHE A 242 -4.78 10.00 -4.42
CA PHE A 242 -4.50 11.39 -4.74
C PHE A 242 -5.51 12.36 -4.10
N ALA A 243 -6.77 11.96 -3.94
CA ALA A 243 -7.76 12.76 -3.23
C ALA A 243 -7.39 12.96 -1.75
N LEU A 244 -6.89 11.91 -1.07
CA LEU A 244 -6.45 12.02 0.32
C LEU A 244 -5.21 12.91 0.47
N ILE A 245 -4.25 12.85 -0.47
CA ILE A 245 -3.07 13.73 -0.49
C ILE A 245 -3.46 15.18 -0.82
N ASN A 246 -4.31 15.40 -1.84
CA ASN A 246 -4.83 16.73 -2.17
C ASN A 246 -5.64 17.32 -1.01
N ALA A 247 -6.42 16.51 -0.28
CA ALA A 247 -7.16 16.97 0.88
C ALA A 247 -6.23 17.48 2.01
N GLU A 248 -5.11 16.80 2.25
CA GLU A 248 -4.07 17.33 3.17
C GLU A 248 -3.52 18.67 2.66
N GLU A 249 -3.17 18.76 1.37
CA GLU A 249 -2.55 19.94 0.76
C GLU A 249 -3.45 21.20 0.87
N ILE A 250 -4.76 21.00 0.76
CA ILE A 250 -5.73 22.12 0.86
C ILE A 250 -6.37 22.25 2.25
N GLY A 251 -5.95 21.43 3.23
CA GLY A 251 -6.40 21.53 4.61
C GLY A 251 -7.80 20.96 4.90
N VAL A 252 -8.34 20.11 4.02
CA VAL A 252 -9.62 19.42 4.25
C VAL A 252 -9.37 18.15 5.08
N THR A 253 -10.10 18.02 6.19
CA THR A 253 -9.98 16.90 7.14
C THR A 253 -11.28 16.10 7.23
N ALA A 254 -11.25 14.92 7.87
CA ALA A 254 -12.46 14.17 8.17
C ALA A 254 -13.48 14.98 8.98
N ALA A 255 -13.00 15.84 9.88
CA ALA A 255 -13.87 16.68 10.71
C ALA A 255 -14.45 17.88 9.95
N SER A 256 -13.71 18.43 8.96
CA SER A 256 -14.12 19.65 8.26
C SER A 256 -14.79 19.40 6.89
N VAL A 257 -14.71 18.19 6.34
CA VAL A 257 -15.12 17.90 4.95
C VAL A 257 -16.58 18.28 4.65
N ASP A 258 -17.51 18.10 5.59
CA ASP A 258 -18.92 18.46 5.39
C ASP A 258 -19.14 19.96 5.38
N SER A 259 -18.53 20.70 6.29
CA SER A 259 -18.59 22.18 6.33
C SER A 259 -17.87 22.78 5.13
N GLU A 260 -16.72 22.25 4.74
CA GLU A 260 -16.01 22.67 3.53
C GLU A 260 -16.85 22.44 2.26
N LYS A 261 -17.54 21.29 2.19
CA LYS A 261 -18.46 21.03 1.08
C LYS A 261 -19.62 22.00 1.04
N ALA A 262 -20.20 22.37 2.20
CA ALA A 262 -21.35 23.26 2.28
C ALA A 262 -21.01 24.72 2.02
N GLU A 263 -19.84 25.19 2.51
CA GLU A 263 -19.56 26.62 2.65
C GLU A 263 -18.39 27.11 1.78
N SER A 264 -17.45 26.24 1.39
CA SER A 264 -16.24 26.66 0.70
C SER A 264 -16.51 27.19 -0.71
N ARG A 265 -15.91 28.35 -1.00
CA ARG A 265 -15.89 28.97 -2.33
C ARG A 265 -14.56 28.78 -3.06
N LEU A 266 -13.60 28.13 -2.42
CA LEU A 266 -12.27 27.89 -3.01
C LEU A 266 -12.38 26.88 -4.15
N PRO A 267 -11.90 27.20 -5.36
CA PRO A 267 -12.06 26.32 -6.53
C PRO A 267 -11.47 24.91 -6.33
N GLY A 268 -10.36 24.76 -5.60
CA GLY A 268 -9.75 23.47 -5.27
C GLY A 268 -10.66 22.59 -4.42
N HIS A 269 -11.25 23.18 -3.35
CA HIS A 269 -12.22 22.48 -2.49
C HIS A 269 -13.44 22.06 -3.29
N ARG A 270 -14.03 23.00 -4.09
CA ARG A 270 -15.25 22.73 -4.86
C ARG A 270 -15.07 21.57 -5.83
N ARG A 271 -13.91 21.49 -6.51
CA ARG A 271 -13.61 20.36 -7.42
C ARG A 271 -13.40 19.06 -6.68
N LEU A 272 -12.56 19.06 -5.64
CA LEU A 272 -12.29 17.85 -4.85
C LEU A 272 -13.58 17.30 -4.20
N LEU A 273 -14.45 18.21 -3.71
CA LEU A 273 -15.67 17.83 -2.98
C LEU A 273 -16.90 17.61 -3.88
N GLY A 274 -16.70 17.56 -5.20
CA GLY A 274 -17.74 17.20 -6.17
C GLY A 274 -18.78 18.28 -6.45
N LEU A 275 -18.47 19.56 -6.17
CA LEU A 275 -19.34 20.71 -6.42
C LEU A 275 -19.10 21.35 -7.79
N GLU A 276 -17.98 21.03 -8.44
CA GLU A 276 -17.59 21.50 -9.76
C GLU A 276 -16.91 20.35 -10.54
N GLY A 277 -17.25 20.26 -11.84
CA GLY A 277 -16.72 19.23 -12.73
C GLY A 277 -17.48 17.92 -12.66
N SER A 278 -17.07 16.96 -13.51
CA SER A 278 -17.69 15.64 -13.66
C SER A 278 -16.83 14.50 -13.11
N PHE A 279 -15.83 14.79 -12.26
CA PHE A 279 -14.77 13.85 -11.87
C PHE A 279 -15.26 12.55 -11.24
N GLY A 280 -16.36 12.60 -10.48
CA GLY A 280 -17.00 11.39 -9.95
C GLY A 280 -17.56 10.52 -11.07
N SER A 281 -18.37 11.10 -11.97
CA SER A 281 -18.97 10.38 -13.10
C SER A 281 -17.92 9.88 -14.09
N ASP A 282 -16.81 10.60 -14.28
CA ASP A 282 -15.70 10.18 -15.13
C ASP A 282 -15.00 8.91 -14.59
N LEU A 283 -15.04 8.70 -13.27
CA LEU A 283 -14.61 7.47 -12.59
C LEU A 283 -15.72 6.39 -12.54
N GLY A 284 -16.96 6.70 -12.90
CA GLY A 284 -18.12 5.83 -12.71
C GLY A 284 -18.63 5.79 -11.26
N LEU A 285 -18.35 6.85 -10.51
CA LEU A 285 -18.73 7.06 -9.10
C LEU A 285 -19.68 8.24 -8.95
N ASP A 286 -20.26 8.41 -7.77
CA ASP A 286 -21.05 9.59 -7.42
C ASP A 286 -20.15 10.82 -7.25
N ALA A 287 -20.73 12.02 -7.35
CA ALA A 287 -19.98 13.28 -7.26
C ALA A 287 -19.22 13.44 -5.91
N ASP A 288 -19.74 12.87 -4.83
CA ASP A 288 -19.19 12.99 -3.47
C ASP A 288 -18.25 11.84 -3.06
N TRP A 289 -17.74 11.06 -4.03
CA TRP A 289 -16.82 9.95 -3.78
C TRP A 289 -15.64 10.33 -2.91
N ALA A 290 -15.00 11.49 -3.16
CA ALA A 290 -13.85 11.96 -2.39
C ALA A 290 -14.26 12.42 -0.98
N VAL A 291 -15.43 13.03 -0.82
CA VAL A 291 -16.00 13.38 0.50
C VAL A 291 -16.15 12.12 1.36
N ARG A 292 -16.70 11.05 0.79
CA ARG A 292 -16.89 9.77 1.47
C ARG A 292 -15.55 9.14 1.87
N ALA A 293 -14.56 9.17 0.97
CA ALA A 293 -13.21 8.67 1.24
C ALA A 293 -12.55 9.42 2.41
N ILE A 294 -12.58 10.76 2.37
CA ILE A 294 -12.00 11.62 3.41
C ILE A 294 -12.73 11.41 4.76
N LYS A 295 -14.05 11.31 4.74
CA LYS A 295 -14.83 11.02 5.96
C LYS A 295 -14.46 9.70 6.60
N ALA A 296 -14.26 8.65 5.79
CA ALA A 296 -14.01 7.30 6.27
C ALA A 296 -12.59 7.11 6.82
N ALA A 297 -11.58 7.76 6.20
CA ALA A 297 -10.18 7.53 6.50
C ALA A 297 -9.44 8.76 7.06
N GLY A 298 -9.98 9.96 6.86
CA GLY A 298 -9.24 11.21 7.01
C GLY A 298 -8.47 11.56 5.75
N ASN A 299 -7.79 12.71 5.73
CA ASN A 299 -6.79 13.01 4.72
C ASN A 299 -5.49 12.21 4.96
N TYR A 300 -4.51 12.33 4.07
CA TYR A 300 -3.26 11.56 4.20
C TYR A 300 -2.53 11.83 5.52
N ALA A 301 -2.48 13.08 5.99
CA ALA A 301 -1.84 13.41 7.28
C ALA A 301 -2.55 12.75 8.46
N GLU A 302 -3.89 12.75 8.46
CA GLU A 302 -4.68 12.12 9.53
C GLU A 302 -4.45 10.61 9.56
N MET A 303 -4.38 9.97 8.38
CA MET A 303 -4.05 8.54 8.27
C MET A 303 -2.64 8.25 8.78
N PHE A 304 -1.65 9.06 8.38
CA PHE A 304 -0.27 8.90 8.80
C PHE A 304 -0.11 9.06 10.31
N GLU A 305 -0.57 10.18 10.87
CA GLU A 305 -0.39 10.48 12.29
C GLU A 305 -1.09 9.46 13.20
N ARG A 306 -2.28 9.01 12.83
CA ARG A 306 -3.03 8.00 13.60
C ARG A 306 -2.36 6.64 13.64
N ASN A 307 -1.68 6.23 12.55
CA ASN A 307 -1.15 4.87 12.41
C ASN A 307 0.36 4.76 12.61
N LEU A 308 1.11 5.77 12.20
CA LEU A 308 2.58 5.74 12.12
C LEU A 308 3.24 6.86 12.91
N GLY A 309 2.53 7.98 13.09
CA GLY A 309 3.04 9.25 13.56
C GLY A 309 3.54 9.26 15.00
N LYS A 310 3.94 10.46 15.44
CA LYS A 310 4.62 10.69 16.73
C LYS A 310 3.83 10.26 17.96
N THR A 311 2.51 10.20 17.88
CA THR A 311 1.65 9.79 19.01
C THR A 311 1.46 8.28 19.09
N THR A 312 1.95 7.53 18.11
CA THR A 312 1.89 6.07 18.09
C THR A 312 3.15 5.45 18.72
N PRO A 313 3.11 4.16 19.12
CA PRO A 313 4.32 3.48 19.59
C PRO A 313 5.45 3.41 18.56
N LEU A 314 5.14 3.56 17.26
CA LEU A 314 6.14 3.59 16.18
C LEU A 314 6.91 4.91 16.16
N ALA A 315 6.25 6.02 16.49
CA ALA A 315 6.78 7.38 16.55
C ALA A 315 7.58 7.78 15.28
N ILE A 316 7.09 7.37 14.09
CA ILE A 316 7.77 7.65 12.82
C ILE A 316 7.51 9.11 12.44
N GLU A 317 8.59 9.82 12.11
CA GLU A 317 8.48 11.16 11.55
C GLU A 317 8.07 11.12 10.07
N ARG A 318 7.33 12.14 9.62
CA ARG A 318 6.90 12.25 8.21
C ARG A 318 8.10 12.22 7.26
N GLY A 319 9.16 12.96 7.54
CA GLY A 319 10.35 13.02 6.69
C GLY A 319 9.99 13.22 5.21
N ILE A 320 10.50 12.36 4.35
CA ILE A 320 10.20 12.38 2.91
C ILE A 320 8.74 12.04 2.57
N ASN A 321 7.96 11.55 3.53
CA ASN A 321 6.51 11.34 3.41
C ASN A 321 5.68 12.60 3.72
N ALA A 322 6.31 13.75 3.92
CA ALA A 322 5.63 15.04 3.94
C ALA A 322 5.24 15.48 2.52
N LEU A 323 4.32 16.45 2.42
CA LEU A 323 3.95 17.08 1.15
C LEU A 323 5.16 17.75 0.49
N TRP A 324 5.14 17.88 -0.82
CA TRP A 324 6.17 18.54 -1.63
C TRP A 324 6.45 19.97 -1.18
N ASN A 325 5.42 20.73 -0.78
CA ASN A 325 5.53 22.09 -0.28
C ASN A 325 5.96 22.18 1.21
N ALA A 326 6.09 21.05 1.88
CA ALA A 326 6.62 20.90 3.25
C ALA A 326 7.94 20.12 3.30
N GLY A 327 8.67 20.03 2.16
CA GLY A 327 9.99 19.41 2.05
C GLY A 327 9.99 17.90 1.84
N GLY A 328 8.84 17.29 1.57
CA GLY A 328 8.71 15.86 1.28
C GLY A 328 8.58 15.54 -0.20
N LEU A 329 8.21 14.30 -0.50
CA LEU A 329 8.03 13.76 -1.87
C LEU A 329 6.56 13.50 -2.23
N LEU A 330 5.61 13.72 -1.33
CA LEU A 330 4.21 13.52 -1.68
C LEU A 330 3.75 14.63 -2.62
N TYR A 331 3.46 14.22 -3.86
CA TYR A 331 3.04 15.10 -4.93
C TYR A 331 1.90 14.44 -5.71
N ALA A 332 0.67 14.81 -5.39
CA ALA A 332 -0.50 14.31 -6.11
C ALA A 332 -0.88 15.23 -7.27
N PRO A 333 -1.27 14.69 -8.44
CA PRO A 333 -1.86 15.50 -9.50
C PRO A 333 -3.11 16.23 -9.01
N PRO A 334 -3.35 17.48 -9.45
CA PRO A 334 -4.51 18.24 -9.04
C PRO A 334 -5.81 17.70 -9.65
N VAL A 335 -6.91 17.81 -8.94
CA VAL A 335 -8.26 17.53 -9.43
C VAL A 335 -8.73 18.69 -10.30
N ARG A 336 -8.56 18.52 -11.64
CA ARG A 336 -8.90 19.55 -12.65
C ARG A 336 -9.45 18.93 -13.92
#